data_53b2808a8e33a908eb8b671a275ed0ee
#
_entry.id   53b2808a8e33a908eb8b671a275ed0ee
#
_cell.length_a   1.000
_cell.length_b   1.000
_cell.length_c   1.000
_cell.angle_alpha   90.00
_cell.angle_beta   90.00
_cell.angle_gamma   90.00
#
_symmetry.space_group_name_H-M   'P 1'
#
loop_
_entity.id
_entity.type
_entity.pdbx_description
1 polymer ?
#
loop_
_entity_poly.entity_id
_entity_poly.type
_entity_poly.pdbx_seq_one_letter_code
_entity_poly.pdbx_strand_id
1 'polypeptide(L)'
;TFRPAGTLTGYAFMKMLLGALGYDATYEGYTGGNWSINVAKQAIGIGLNKGLVDEFNGVDFVTREEAALYAFNTLKATMVDYDQKITTNINGVDVTISQGSAKPVTWNNSNVTTGITKDGNIKPDNFVQFAEEYFPDLVAKPDSDDFERPATLWMLDKREIGTYVDWEKMVESYTTGVTGKDVFELLTGAVIDDNTVLRYVDGGLDRNFDEDAVLLRSNRNNLADTGKGALTEVYLDTDQDEIRIVTVNTWLAQATSD
;
A
#
# COMPACT_ATOMS: atom_id res chain seq x y z
N THR A 1 -15.62 19.41 -22.78
CA THR A 1 -14.60 20.32 -23.38
C THR A 1 -13.30 20.09 -22.61
N PHE A 2 -12.23 19.76 -23.33
CA PHE A 2 -10.89 19.61 -22.73
C PHE A 2 -10.37 20.99 -22.30
N ARG A 3 -9.95 21.11 -21.04
CA ARG A 3 -9.42 22.35 -20.44
C ARG A 3 -8.04 22.08 -19.83
N PRO A 4 -6.96 22.17 -20.60
CA PRO A 4 -5.61 21.81 -20.13
C PRO A 4 -5.08 22.70 -19.00
N ALA A 5 -5.61 23.91 -18.85
CA ALA A 5 -5.28 24.82 -17.76
C ALA A 5 -6.29 24.76 -16.58
N GLY A 6 -7.23 23.82 -16.61
CA GLY A 6 -8.20 23.64 -15.54
C GLY A 6 -7.56 22.96 -14.34
N THR A 7 -7.92 23.42 -13.14
CA THR A 7 -7.57 22.77 -11.89
C THR A 7 -8.54 21.62 -11.58
N LEU A 8 -8.07 20.61 -10.87
CA LEU A 8 -8.83 19.43 -10.51
C LEU A 8 -8.84 19.27 -8.99
N THR A 9 -10.02 19.11 -8.39
CA THR A 9 -10.13 18.88 -6.94
C THR A 9 -9.79 17.44 -6.60
N GLY A 10 -9.39 17.18 -5.35
CA GLY A 10 -9.10 15.84 -4.87
C GLY A 10 -10.26 14.87 -5.10
N TYR A 11 -11.51 15.27 -4.81
CA TYR A 11 -12.68 14.43 -5.10
C TYR A 11 -12.85 14.12 -6.58
N ALA A 12 -12.64 15.10 -7.46
CA ALA A 12 -12.77 14.88 -8.90
C ALA A 12 -11.68 13.93 -9.42
N PHE A 13 -10.45 14.05 -8.91
CA PHE A 13 -9.37 13.16 -9.26
C PHE A 13 -9.62 11.72 -8.77
N MET A 14 -10.01 11.56 -7.50
CA MET A 14 -10.38 10.25 -6.96
C MET A 14 -11.53 9.59 -7.73
N LYS A 15 -12.54 10.37 -8.15
CA LYS A 15 -13.62 9.87 -9.01
C LYS A 15 -13.10 9.32 -10.35
N MET A 16 -12.12 9.99 -10.95
CA MET A 16 -11.50 9.51 -12.21
C MET A 16 -10.76 8.18 -11.99
N LEU A 17 -10.01 8.06 -10.89
CA LEU A 17 -9.29 6.85 -10.53
C LEU A 17 -10.23 5.67 -10.23
N LEU A 18 -11.31 5.91 -9.48
CA LEU A 18 -12.35 4.91 -9.24
C LEU A 18 -13.00 4.44 -10.55
N GLY A 19 -13.29 5.37 -11.46
CA GLY A 19 -13.79 5.02 -12.80
C GLY A 19 -12.79 4.17 -13.60
N ALA A 20 -11.49 4.44 -13.48
CA ALA A 20 -10.45 3.64 -14.12
C ALA A 20 -10.36 2.21 -13.54
N LEU A 21 -10.63 2.05 -12.23
CA LEU A 21 -10.72 0.75 -11.56
C LEU A 21 -11.97 -0.05 -11.90
N GLY A 22 -12.94 0.54 -12.63
CA GLY A 22 -14.17 -0.14 -13.05
C GLY A 22 -15.43 0.26 -12.28
N TYR A 23 -15.35 1.14 -11.28
CA TYR A 23 -16.53 1.58 -10.53
C TYR A 23 -17.50 2.39 -11.41
N ASP A 24 -18.76 1.94 -11.47
CA ASP A 24 -19.83 2.64 -12.21
C ASP A 24 -20.32 3.86 -11.42
N ALA A 25 -20.09 5.05 -11.99
CA ALA A 25 -20.38 6.32 -11.32
C ALA A 25 -21.86 6.52 -10.99
N THR A 26 -22.78 5.92 -11.75
CA THR A 26 -24.21 6.03 -11.51
C THR A 26 -24.65 5.09 -10.40
N TYR A 27 -24.13 3.86 -10.44
CA TYR A 27 -24.47 2.83 -9.49
C TYR A 27 -23.92 3.15 -8.08
N GLU A 28 -22.66 3.59 -8.02
CA GLU A 28 -21.99 3.94 -6.75
C GLU A 28 -22.38 5.32 -6.23
N GLY A 29 -23.29 6.02 -6.92
CA GLY A 29 -23.76 7.34 -6.51
C GLY A 29 -22.68 8.42 -6.60
N TYR A 30 -21.76 8.31 -7.56
CA TYR A 30 -20.76 9.35 -7.83
C TYR A 30 -21.33 10.47 -8.70
N THR A 31 -22.67 10.59 -8.70
CA THR A 31 -23.47 11.64 -9.35
C THR A 31 -24.47 12.21 -8.33
N GLY A 32 -25.03 13.40 -8.63
CA GLY A 32 -25.99 14.05 -7.74
C GLY A 32 -25.33 14.74 -6.52
N GLY A 33 -26.12 15.03 -5.48
CA GLY A 33 -25.72 15.90 -4.36
C GLY A 33 -24.63 15.34 -3.45
N ASN A 34 -24.59 14.02 -3.27
CA ASN A 34 -23.68 13.35 -2.32
C ASN A 34 -22.47 12.69 -3.00
N TRP A 35 -22.24 12.99 -4.27
CA TRP A 35 -21.22 12.33 -5.08
C TRP A 35 -19.82 12.35 -4.45
N SER A 36 -19.41 13.47 -3.87
CA SER A 36 -18.09 13.66 -3.28
C SER A 36 -17.87 12.81 -2.04
N ILE A 37 -18.93 12.67 -1.20
CA ILE A 37 -18.89 11.82 0.00
C ILE A 37 -18.74 10.35 -0.40
N ASN A 38 -19.51 9.90 -1.39
CA ASN A 38 -19.45 8.52 -1.86
C ASN A 38 -18.09 8.21 -2.51
N VAL A 39 -17.55 9.14 -3.29
CA VAL A 39 -16.20 9.02 -3.88
C VAL A 39 -15.14 8.94 -2.77
N ALA A 40 -15.17 9.84 -1.78
CA ALA A 40 -14.22 9.84 -0.68
C ALA A 40 -14.27 8.53 0.10
N LYS A 41 -15.47 8.10 0.49
CA LYS A 41 -15.68 6.85 1.24
C LYS A 41 -15.05 5.65 0.51
N GLN A 42 -15.29 5.54 -0.79
CA GLN A 42 -14.75 4.43 -1.58
C GLN A 42 -13.25 4.54 -1.78
N ALA A 43 -12.76 5.71 -2.20
CA ALA A 43 -11.33 5.92 -2.48
C ALA A 43 -10.46 5.72 -1.24
N ILE A 44 -10.88 6.26 -0.09
CA ILE A 44 -10.19 6.06 1.19
C ILE A 44 -10.31 4.60 1.64
N GLY A 45 -11.50 4.00 1.49
CA GLY A 45 -11.77 2.62 1.88
C GLY A 45 -10.88 1.58 1.16
N ILE A 46 -10.49 1.85 -0.09
CA ILE A 46 -9.55 1.00 -0.86
C ILE A 46 -8.11 1.51 -0.81
N GLY A 47 -7.82 2.54 0.00
CA GLY A 47 -6.46 3.01 0.28
C GLY A 47 -5.83 3.86 -0.83
N LEU A 48 -6.60 4.54 -1.71
CA LEU A 48 -6.01 5.39 -2.75
C LEU A 48 -5.22 6.58 -2.18
N ASN A 49 -5.53 7.03 -0.95
CA ASN A 49 -4.81 8.09 -0.24
C ASN A 49 -3.70 7.58 0.68
N LYS A 50 -3.42 6.28 0.71
CA LYS A 50 -2.43 5.67 1.63
C LYS A 50 -1.04 6.25 1.37
N GLY A 51 -0.34 6.61 2.46
CA GLY A 51 0.98 7.26 2.39
C GLY A 51 0.93 8.80 2.28
N LEU A 52 -0.26 9.40 2.31
CA LEU A 52 -0.39 10.85 2.43
C LEU A 52 0.06 11.29 3.84
N VAL A 53 0.89 12.32 3.91
CA VAL A 53 1.41 12.85 5.19
C VAL A 53 0.30 13.59 5.94
N ASP A 54 -0.49 14.36 5.20
CA ASP A 54 -1.64 15.11 5.74
C ASP A 54 -2.95 14.34 5.53
N GLU A 55 -4.02 14.76 6.22
CA GLU A 55 -5.35 14.22 5.97
C GLU A 55 -5.83 14.55 4.56
N PHE A 56 -6.52 13.59 3.92
CA PHE A 56 -7.09 13.78 2.59
C PHE A 56 -8.07 14.94 2.56
N ASN A 57 -7.76 15.98 1.80
CA ASN A 57 -8.64 17.10 1.53
C ASN A 57 -9.15 17.06 0.08
N GLY A 58 -10.36 16.53 -0.09
CA GLY A 58 -10.96 16.38 -1.42
C GLY A 58 -11.49 17.66 -2.06
N VAL A 59 -11.64 18.75 -1.30
CA VAL A 59 -12.19 20.05 -1.77
C VAL A 59 -11.11 20.85 -2.47
N ASP A 60 -9.90 20.81 -1.96
CA ASP A 60 -8.77 21.53 -2.51
C ASP A 60 -8.29 20.95 -3.83
N PHE A 61 -7.55 21.74 -4.58
CA PHE A 61 -6.94 21.27 -5.82
C PHE A 61 -5.82 20.28 -5.55
N VAL A 62 -5.88 19.14 -6.22
CA VAL A 62 -4.86 18.10 -6.09
C VAL A 62 -3.49 18.65 -6.52
N THR A 63 -2.49 18.46 -5.67
CA THR A 63 -1.10 18.78 -5.98
C THR A 63 -0.49 17.72 -6.90
N ARG A 64 0.68 17.98 -7.46
CA ARG A 64 1.41 17.00 -8.29
C ARG A 64 1.85 15.79 -7.48
N GLU A 65 2.24 16.01 -6.23
CA GLU A 65 2.65 14.97 -5.29
C GLU A 65 1.47 14.05 -4.95
N GLU A 66 0.36 14.63 -4.53
CA GLU A 66 -0.88 13.88 -4.26
C GLU A 66 -1.35 13.10 -5.50
N ALA A 67 -1.34 13.74 -6.68
CA ALA A 67 -1.73 13.07 -7.91
C ALA A 67 -0.83 11.87 -8.23
N ALA A 68 0.48 11.98 -8.01
CA ALA A 68 1.43 10.89 -8.20
C ALA A 68 1.18 9.76 -7.20
N LEU A 69 0.98 10.10 -5.91
CA LEU A 69 0.67 9.13 -4.86
C LEU A 69 -0.63 8.37 -5.13
N TYR A 70 -1.71 9.09 -5.44
CA TYR A 70 -3.01 8.48 -5.73
C TYR A 70 -2.97 7.59 -6.98
N ALA A 71 -2.28 8.02 -8.03
CA ALA A 71 -2.06 7.22 -9.24
C ALA A 71 -1.24 5.97 -8.94
N PHE A 72 -0.17 6.08 -8.14
CA PHE A 72 0.64 4.95 -7.71
C PHE A 72 -0.17 3.94 -6.91
N ASN A 73 -0.98 4.40 -5.94
CA ASN A 73 -1.88 3.51 -5.20
C ASN A 73 -2.92 2.85 -6.10
N THR A 74 -3.39 3.56 -7.16
CA THR A 74 -4.30 2.99 -8.15
C THR A 74 -3.68 1.85 -8.94
N LEU A 75 -2.38 1.91 -9.27
CA LEU A 75 -1.68 0.79 -9.93
C LEU A 75 -1.77 -0.51 -9.12
N LYS A 76 -1.73 -0.39 -7.79
CA LYS A 76 -1.79 -1.52 -6.85
C LYS A 76 -3.21 -1.92 -6.44
N ALA A 77 -4.22 -1.13 -6.82
CA ALA A 77 -5.60 -1.37 -6.41
C ALA A 77 -6.27 -2.43 -7.27
N THR A 78 -7.09 -3.27 -6.65
CA THR A 78 -7.87 -4.30 -7.31
C THR A 78 -8.96 -3.69 -8.19
N MET A 79 -9.07 -4.15 -9.41
CA MET A 79 -10.14 -3.80 -10.33
C MET A 79 -11.48 -4.41 -9.90
N VAL A 80 -12.56 -3.78 -10.30
CA VAL A 80 -13.91 -4.25 -10.03
C VAL A 80 -14.74 -4.37 -11.31
N ASP A 81 -15.70 -5.29 -11.28
CA ASP A 81 -16.70 -5.48 -12.31
C ASP A 81 -18.08 -5.69 -11.65
N TYR A 82 -19.13 -5.65 -12.46
CA TYR A 82 -20.50 -5.84 -12.02
C TYR A 82 -21.13 -7.02 -12.75
N ASP A 83 -22.07 -7.69 -12.11
CA ASP A 83 -22.89 -8.68 -12.80
C ASP A 83 -23.62 -8.03 -13.99
N GLN A 84 -23.76 -8.76 -15.09
CA GLN A 84 -24.29 -8.20 -16.34
C GLN A 84 -25.62 -7.49 -16.10
N LYS A 85 -25.72 -6.28 -16.62
CA LYS A 85 -26.97 -5.53 -16.73
C LYS A 85 -27.96 -6.34 -17.58
N ILE A 86 -29.00 -6.88 -16.98
CA ILE A 86 -30.16 -7.37 -17.74
C ILE A 86 -31.06 -6.16 -17.94
N THR A 87 -30.96 -5.55 -19.11
CA THR A 87 -31.89 -4.49 -19.51
C THR A 87 -33.03 -5.14 -20.30
N THR A 88 -34.26 -5.01 -19.83
CA THR A 88 -35.46 -5.41 -20.56
C THR A 88 -36.27 -4.15 -20.90
N ASN A 89 -36.82 -4.12 -22.12
CA ASN A 89 -37.72 -3.04 -22.50
C ASN A 89 -39.15 -3.41 -22.12
N ILE A 90 -39.75 -2.64 -21.22
CA ILE A 90 -41.14 -2.78 -20.81
C ILE A 90 -41.92 -1.57 -21.30
N ASN A 91 -42.76 -1.75 -22.30
CA ASN A 91 -43.59 -0.68 -22.86
C ASN A 91 -42.81 0.55 -23.37
N GLY A 92 -41.65 0.35 -23.97
CA GLY A 92 -40.83 1.44 -24.51
C GLY A 92 -39.90 2.10 -23.47
N VAL A 93 -39.90 1.61 -22.23
CA VAL A 93 -39.00 2.05 -21.17
C VAL A 93 -37.97 0.95 -20.90
N ASP A 94 -36.69 1.29 -20.97
CA ASP A 94 -35.61 0.39 -20.60
C ASP A 94 -35.54 0.26 -19.08
N VAL A 95 -35.89 -0.90 -18.58
CA VAL A 95 -35.81 -1.26 -17.17
C VAL A 95 -34.58 -2.13 -16.96
N THR A 96 -33.63 -1.64 -16.19
CA THR A 96 -32.48 -2.44 -15.75
C THR A 96 -32.89 -3.27 -14.54
N ILE A 97 -32.94 -4.57 -14.71
CA ILE A 97 -33.25 -5.51 -13.64
C ILE A 97 -31.93 -6.01 -13.06
N SER A 98 -31.54 -5.46 -11.93
CA SER A 98 -30.35 -5.83 -11.15
C SER A 98 -28.99 -5.54 -11.84
N GLN A 99 -28.31 -4.61 -11.24
CA GLN A 99 -26.85 -4.55 -11.25
C GLN A 99 -26.42 -4.95 -9.84
N GLY A 100 -25.64 -6.02 -9.69
CA GLY A 100 -25.07 -6.42 -8.41
C GLY A 100 -24.12 -5.33 -7.88
N SER A 101 -23.70 -5.41 -6.61
CA SER A 101 -22.63 -4.59 -6.08
C SER A 101 -21.32 -4.83 -6.85
N ALA A 102 -20.40 -3.85 -6.81
CA ALA A 102 -19.05 -4.02 -7.34
C ALA A 102 -18.40 -5.29 -6.77
N LYS A 103 -17.83 -6.11 -7.62
CA LYS A 103 -17.12 -7.33 -7.26
C LYS A 103 -15.67 -7.23 -7.70
N PRO A 104 -14.71 -7.66 -6.88
CA PRO A 104 -13.33 -7.74 -7.31
C PRO A 104 -13.18 -8.60 -8.57
N VAL A 105 -12.42 -8.14 -9.53
CA VAL A 105 -12.01 -8.94 -10.68
C VAL A 105 -11.01 -9.99 -10.21
N THR A 106 -11.29 -11.24 -10.52
CA THR A 106 -10.40 -12.37 -10.23
C THR A 106 -9.97 -13.06 -11.51
N TRP A 107 -8.90 -13.82 -11.44
CA TRP A 107 -8.40 -14.64 -12.56
C TRP A 107 -9.45 -15.53 -13.22
N ASN A 108 -10.42 -16.01 -12.43
CA ASN A 108 -11.44 -16.94 -12.88
C ASN A 108 -12.67 -16.25 -13.50
N ASN A 109 -12.90 -14.97 -13.20
CA ASN A 109 -14.05 -14.20 -13.69
C ASN A 109 -13.67 -12.96 -14.48
N SER A 110 -12.37 -12.78 -14.79
CA SER A 110 -11.93 -11.64 -15.56
C SER A 110 -12.25 -11.82 -17.04
N ASN A 111 -12.81 -10.76 -17.64
CA ASN A 111 -12.76 -10.58 -19.09
C ASN A 111 -11.38 -10.07 -19.53
N VAL A 112 -10.47 -9.94 -18.61
CA VAL A 112 -9.06 -9.58 -18.79
C VAL A 112 -8.37 -10.72 -19.49
N THR A 113 -7.92 -10.48 -20.70
CA THR A 113 -7.62 -11.56 -21.64
C THR A 113 -6.14 -11.80 -21.89
N THR A 114 -5.22 -11.07 -21.31
CA THR A 114 -3.86 -11.13 -21.82
C THR A 114 -2.76 -11.17 -20.76
N GLY A 115 -2.08 -12.30 -20.74
CA GLY A 115 -0.68 -12.38 -20.34
C GLY A 115 -0.38 -12.33 -18.84
N ILE A 116 -1.38 -12.17 -18.00
CA ILE A 116 -1.20 -12.11 -16.57
C ILE A 116 -0.98 -13.51 -16.02
N THR A 117 0.01 -13.69 -15.18
CA THR A 117 0.28 -14.97 -14.52
C THR A 117 -0.68 -15.16 -13.36
N LYS A 118 -1.01 -16.42 -13.05
CA LYS A 118 -1.94 -16.77 -11.96
C LYS A 118 -1.52 -16.23 -10.59
N ASP A 119 -0.27 -15.84 -10.44
CA ASP A 119 0.30 -15.36 -9.18
C ASP A 119 0.39 -13.82 -9.11
N GLY A 120 -0.10 -13.11 -10.15
CA GLY A 120 -0.02 -11.66 -10.25
C GLY A 120 1.40 -11.13 -10.49
N ASN A 121 1.50 -9.96 -11.09
CA ASN A 121 2.79 -9.27 -11.27
C ASN A 121 2.99 -8.16 -10.21
N ILE A 122 1.92 -7.72 -9.58
CA ILE A 122 1.91 -6.64 -8.59
C ILE A 122 1.64 -7.21 -7.19
N LYS A 123 0.68 -8.15 -7.08
CA LYS A 123 0.39 -8.86 -5.84
C LYS A 123 0.22 -10.34 -6.12
N PRO A 124 0.79 -11.20 -5.28
CA PRO A 124 0.63 -12.64 -5.39
C PRO A 124 -0.73 -13.08 -4.80
N ASP A 125 -1.82 -12.49 -5.27
CA ASP A 125 -3.17 -12.79 -4.84
C ASP A 125 -4.04 -13.30 -5.99
N ASN A 126 -5.29 -13.64 -5.73
CA ASN A 126 -6.21 -14.13 -6.75
C ASN A 126 -6.99 -13.00 -7.45
N PHE A 127 -6.66 -11.75 -7.17
CA PHE A 127 -7.31 -10.58 -7.74
C PHE A 127 -6.46 -9.97 -8.86
N VAL A 128 -7.11 -9.18 -9.71
CA VAL A 128 -6.42 -8.45 -10.79
C VAL A 128 -6.28 -6.99 -10.37
N GLN A 129 -5.05 -6.53 -10.24
CA GLN A 129 -4.75 -5.14 -9.97
C GLN A 129 -4.74 -4.32 -11.27
N PHE A 130 -4.98 -3.01 -11.16
CA PHE A 130 -5.03 -2.12 -12.32
C PHE A 130 -3.76 -2.21 -13.19
N ALA A 131 -2.58 -2.25 -12.54
CA ALA A 131 -1.34 -2.36 -13.29
C ALA A 131 -1.18 -3.69 -14.01
N GLU A 132 -1.69 -4.77 -13.47
CA GLU A 132 -1.65 -6.09 -14.10
C GLU A 132 -2.47 -6.16 -15.38
N GLU A 133 -3.58 -5.42 -15.43
CA GLU A 133 -4.39 -5.31 -16.63
C GLU A 133 -3.78 -4.41 -17.71
N TYR A 134 -3.31 -3.23 -17.30
CA TYR A 134 -2.92 -2.20 -18.26
C TYR A 134 -1.42 -2.08 -18.49
N PHE A 135 -0.60 -2.64 -17.60
CA PHE A 135 0.86 -2.60 -17.66
C PHE A 135 1.46 -4.00 -17.37
N PRO A 136 1.20 -4.99 -18.24
CA PRO A 136 1.57 -6.39 -17.97
C PRO A 136 3.08 -6.62 -17.82
N ASP A 137 3.91 -5.71 -18.29
CA ASP A 137 5.37 -5.75 -18.14
C ASP A 137 5.88 -5.07 -16.87
N LEU A 138 4.97 -4.45 -16.07
CA LEU A 138 5.28 -3.90 -14.76
C LEU A 138 5.19 -5.00 -13.71
N VAL A 139 6.25 -5.18 -12.94
CA VAL A 139 6.36 -6.22 -11.91
C VAL A 139 6.83 -5.61 -10.61
N ALA A 140 6.18 -5.98 -9.52
CA ALA A 140 6.59 -5.69 -8.16
C ALA A 140 7.01 -7.00 -7.46
N LYS A 141 8.15 -6.97 -6.78
CA LYS A 141 8.67 -8.13 -6.03
C LYS A 141 9.06 -7.71 -4.62
N PRO A 142 8.79 -8.54 -3.61
CA PRO A 142 9.37 -8.32 -2.28
C PRO A 142 10.89 -8.23 -2.36
N ASP A 143 11.45 -7.26 -1.67
CA ASP A 143 12.89 -6.99 -1.58
C ASP A 143 13.21 -6.30 -0.25
N SER A 144 14.42 -5.86 -0.07
CA SER A 144 14.86 -5.00 1.04
C SER A 144 15.78 -3.90 0.54
N ASP A 145 15.85 -2.80 1.29
CA ASP A 145 16.86 -1.77 1.07
C ASP A 145 18.22 -2.14 1.72
N ASP A 146 19.19 -1.25 1.61
CA ASP A 146 20.53 -1.47 2.19
C ASP A 146 20.56 -1.63 3.72
N PHE A 147 19.47 -1.28 4.41
CA PHE A 147 19.29 -1.45 5.85
C PHE A 147 18.41 -2.63 6.20
N GLU A 148 17.99 -3.42 5.20
CA GLU A 148 17.07 -4.55 5.35
C GLU A 148 15.64 -4.15 5.79
N ARG A 149 15.22 -2.93 5.50
CA ARG A 149 13.83 -2.54 5.60
C ARG A 149 13.00 -3.27 4.56
N PRO A 150 11.77 -3.73 4.88
CA PRO A 150 10.89 -4.28 3.86
C PRO A 150 10.71 -3.29 2.71
N ALA A 151 10.92 -3.74 1.50
CA ALA A 151 10.87 -2.91 0.32
C ALA A 151 10.27 -3.67 -0.87
N THR A 152 9.88 -2.95 -1.89
CA THR A 152 9.41 -3.51 -3.15
C THR A 152 10.37 -3.11 -4.27
N LEU A 153 10.92 -4.11 -4.95
CA LEU A 153 11.64 -3.95 -6.22
C LEU A 153 10.64 -3.83 -7.36
N TRP A 154 10.66 -2.69 -8.04
CA TRP A 154 9.86 -2.43 -9.23
C TRP A 154 10.67 -2.63 -10.50
N MET A 155 10.08 -3.36 -11.44
CA MET A 155 10.68 -3.67 -12.73
C MET A 155 9.69 -3.34 -13.86
N LEU A 156 10.20 -2.80 -14.99
CA LEU A 156 9.44 -2.60 -16.23
C LEU A 156 10.24 -3.18 -17.39
N ASP A 157 9.61 -3.96 -18.26
CA ASP A 157 10.28 -4.63 -19.38
C ASP A 157 11.53 -5.40 -18.95
N LYS A 158 11.48 -6.07 -17.80
CA LYS A 158 12.61 -6.80 -17.19
C LYS A 158 13.80 -5.93 -16.78
N ARG A 159 13.62 -4.61 -16.72
CA ARG A 159 14.60 -3.66 -16.23
C ARG A 159 14.16 -3.15 -14.86
N GLU A 160 15.12 -3.09 -13.97
CA GLU A 160 14.89 -2.51 -12.65
C GLU A 160 14.60 -1.01 -12.77
N ILE A 161 13.52 -0.56 -12.13
CA ILE A 161 13.19 0.85 -11.93
C ILE A 161 13.85 1.32 -10.63
N GLY A 162 13.75 0.52 -9.58
CA GLY A 162 14.33 0.75 -8.27
C GLY A 162 13.63 -0.02 -7.17
N THR A 163 14.29 -0.07 -6.00
CA THR A 163 13.77 -0.64 -4.76
C THR A 163 13.31 0.48 -3.85
N TYR A 164 12.08 0.40 -3.37
CA TYR A 164 11.45 1.42 -2.54
C TYR A 164 10.90 0.81 -1.26
N VAL A 165 11.25 1.41 -0.12
CA VAL A 165 10.80 0.96 1.20
C VAL A 165 9.27 1.02 1.31
N ASP A 166 8.69 -0.05 1.82
CA ASP A 166 7.25 -0.17 2.07
C ASP A 166 6.91 0.46 3.44
N TRP A 167 6.89 1.78 3.49
CA TRP A 167 6.62 2.53 4.73
C TRP A 167 5.28 2.20 5.38
N GLU A 168 4.34 1.66 4.62
CA GLU A 168 3.06 1.18 5.17
C GLU A 168 3.19 -0.06 6.06
N LYS A 169 4.31 -0.79 5.99
CA LYS A 169 4.62 -1.93 6.86
C LYS A 169 5.29 -1.49 8.17
N MET A 170 5.73 -0.23 8.27
CA MET A 170 6.30 0.32 9.48
C MET A 170 5.22 0.53 10.54
N VAL A 171 5.39 -0.11 11.69
CA VAL A 171 4.47 -0.01 12.83
C VAL A 171 4.86 1.15 13.74
N GLU A 172 6.16 1.34 13.99
CA GLU A 172 6.66 2.40 14.87
C GLU A 172 8.13 2.71 14.58
N SER A 173 8.56 3.92 14.93
CA SER A 173 9.95 4.36 14.86
C SER A 173 10.41 5.04 16.15
N TYR A 174 11.65 4.81 16.55
CA TYR A 174 12.22 5.31 17.78
C TYR A 174 13.58 5.99 17.55
N THR A 175 13.77 7.14 18.17
CA THR A 175 15.06 7.83 18.25
C THR A 175 15.67 7.76 19.66
N THR A 176 15.03 6.99 20.55
CA THR A 176 15.45 6.72 21.93
C THR A 176 15.67 5.22 22.14
N GLY A 177 16.16 4.83 23.31
CA GLY A 177 16.31 3.41 23.65
C GLY A 177 14.94 2.71 23.60
N VAL A 178 14.93 1.52 23.01
CA VAL A 178 13.75 0.66 22.86
C VAL A 178 13.98 -0.59 23.69
N THR A 179 13.03 -0.93 24.53
CA THR A 179 13.10 -2.16 25.35
C THR A 179 12.37 -3.33 24.67
N GLY A 180 12.71 -4.55 25.05
CA GLY A 180 11.96 -5.72 24.59
C GLY A 180 10.48 -5.64 24.96
N LYS A 181 10.16 -5.01 26.11
CA LYS A 181 8.78 -4.73 26.53
C LYS A 181 8.06 -3.80 25.53
N ASP A 182 8.73 -2.73 25.04
CA ASP A 182 8.10 -1.77 24.12
C ASP A 182 7.69 -2.46 22.83
N VAL A 183 8.55 -3.30 22.26
CA VAL A 183 8.23 -4.08 21.06
C VAL A 183 7.12 -5.10 21.32
N PHE A 184 7.18 -5.79 22.50
CA PHE A 184 6.14 -6.75 22.87
C PHE A 184 4.77 -6.09 23.05
N GLU A 185 4.70 -4.89 23.63
CA GLU A 185 3.43 -4.15 23.81
C GLU A 185 2.92 -3.55 22.50
N LEU A 186 3.84 -3.20 21.57
CA LEU A 186 3.50 -2.68 20.25
C LEU A 186 2.82 -3.76 19.39
N LEU A 187 3.40 -4.96 19.33
CA LEU A 187 2.99 -6.02 18.41
C LEU A 187 2.04 -7.04 19.03
N THR A 188 2.02 -7.16 20.33
CA THR A 188 1.41 -8.25 21.10
C THR A 188 2.13 -9.61 20.97
N GLY A 189 2.05 -10.45 22.00
CA GLY A 189 2.71 -11.76 21.99
C GLY A 189 2.22 -12.67 20.86
N ALA A 190 0.91 -12.67 20.58
CA ALA A 190 0.34 -13.52 19.53
C ALA A 190 0.88 -13.17 18.13
N VAL A 191 1.07 -11.88 17.83
CA VAL A 191 1.65 -11.46 16.55
C VAL A 191 3.13 -11.84 16.47
N ILE A 192 3.87 -11.76 17.60
CA ILE A 192 5.27 -12.18 17.63
C ILE A 192 5.38 -13.69 17.41
N ASP A 193 4.53 -14.47 18.08
CA ASP A 193 4.54 -15.94 17.99
C ASP A 193 4.16 -16.46 16.58
N ASP A 194 3.35 -15.70 15.83
CA ASP A 194 2.87 -16.07 14.50
C ASP A 194 3.82 -15.65 13.37
N ASN A 195 4.90 -14.89 13.66
CA ASN A 195 5.80 -14.33 12.65
C ASN A 195 7.26 -14.66 12.94
N THR A 196 8.08 -14.71 11.89
CA THR A 196 9.55 -14.80 12.05
C THR A 196 10.10 -13.43 12.43
N VAL A 197 10.79 -13.32 13.56
CA VAL A 197 11.40 -12.06 14.01
C VAL A 197 12.86 -11.97 13.57
N LEU A 198 13.16 -10.95 12.79
CA LEU A 198 14.50 -10.65 12.29
C LEU A 198 14.97 -9.31 12.83
N ARG A 199 16.19 -9.24 13.34
CA ARG A 199 16.81 -8.02 13.82
C ARG A 199 18.02 -7.66 12.97
N TYR A 200 18.06 -6.42 12.49
CA TYR A 200 19.14 -5.88 11.68
C TYR A 200 19.76 -4.64 12.34
N VAL A 201 21.07 -4.51 12.23
CA VAL A 201 21.84 -3.34 12.66
C VAL A 201 22.74 -2.89 11.51
N ASP A 202 22.53 -1.69 11.00
CA ASP A 202 23.25 -1.12 9.86
C ASP A 202 23.30 -2.07 8.65
N GLY A 203 22.16 -2.74 8.35
CA GLY A 203 22.03 -3.71 7.25
C GLY A 203 22.57 -5.11 7.58
N GLY A 204 23.17 -5.31 8.74
CA GLY A 204 23.67 -6.62 9.18
C GLY A 204 22.67 -7.39 10.04
N LEU A 205 22.39 -8.66 9.68
CA LEU A 205 21.54 -9.53 10.49
C LEU A 205 22.21 -9.84 11.84
N ASP A 206 21.52 -9.52 12.94
CA ASP A 206 21.93 -9.93 14.29
C ASP A 206 21.58 -11.41 14.53
N ARG A 207 22.54 -12.27 14.27
CA ARG A 207 22.40 -13.74 14.43
C ARG A 207 22.33 -14.21 15.89
N ASN A 208 22.58 -13.31 16.83
CA ASN A 208 22.54 -13.63 18.27
C ASN A 208 21.25 -13.13 18.93
N PHE A 209 20.37 -12.52 18.16
CA PHE A 209 19.09 -12.06 18.65
C PHE A 209 18.19 -13.28 18.96
N ASP A 210 17.74 -13.36 20.20
CA ASP A 210 16.83 -14.39 20.69
C ASP A 210 15.53 -13.70 21.10
N GLU A 211 14.54 -13.76 20.20
CA GLU A 211 13.23 -13.10 20.37
C GLU A 211 12.51 -13.61 21.62
N ASP A 212 12.59 -14.91 21.90
CA ASP A 212 11.91 -15.54 23.05
C ASP A 212 12.49 -15.06 24.38
N ALA A 213 13.78 -14.74 24.41
CA ALA A 213 14.43 -14.20 25.60
C ALA A 213 14.31 -12.68 25.73
N VAL A 214 14.17 -11.98 24.61
CA VAL A 214 14.25 -10.51 24.55
C VAL A 214 12.88 -9.85 24.48
N LEU A 215 11.96 -10.33 23.64
CA LEU A 215 10.66 -9.71 23.42
C LEU A 215 9.63 -10.19 24.44
N LEU A 216 9.82 -9.77 25.69
CA LEU A 216 8.98 -10.15 26.82
C LEU A 216 8.36 -8.92 27.49
N ARG A 217 7.12 -9.05 27.93
CA ARG A 217 6.42 -8.01 28.71
C ARG A 217 7.21 -7.57 29.97
N SER A 218 8.04 -8.44 30.51
CA SER A 218 8.87 -8.17 31.68
C SER A 218 10.21 -7.53 31.37
N ASN A 219 10.67 -7.59 30.12
CA ASN A 219 12.01 -7.14 29.74
C ASN A 219 12.05 -5.61 29.56
N ARG A 220 12.64 -4.92 30.52
CA ARG A 220 12.83 -3.48 30.56
C ARG A 220 14.23 -3.04 30.13
N ASN A 221 15.05 -3.98 29.65
CA ASN A 221 16.37 -3.66 29.13
C ASN A 221 16.23 -3.16 27.69
N ASN A 222 17.01 -2.14 27.36
CA ASN A 222 17.08 -1.68 25.98
C ASN A 222 17.64 -2.80 25.09
N LEU A 223 17.09 -2.89 23.89
CA LEU A 223 17.73 -3.63 22.82
C LEU A 223 19.12 -3.04 22.58
N ALA A 224 20.09 -3.89 22.28
CA ALA A 224 21.43 -3.43 21.95
C ALA A 224 21.39 -2.45 20.77
N ASP A 225 22.36 -1.52 20.71
CA ASP A 225 22.51 -0.54 19.63
C ASP A 225 21.32 0.41 19.44
N THR A 226 20.34 0.44 20.35
CA THR A 226 19.25 1.42 20.35
C THR A 226 19.58 2.60 21.27
N GLY A 227 19.03 3.78 20.97
CA GLY A 227 19.17 4.95 21.82
C GLY A 227 19.57 6.22 21.06
N LYS A 228 20.18 7.14 21.76
CA LYS A 228 20.57 8.43 21.18
C LYS A 228 21.59 8.26 20.05
N GLY A 229 21.27 8.75 18.88
CA GLY A 229 22.11 8.62 17.69
C GLY A 229 21.82 7.37 16.86
N ALA A 230 20.80 6.59 17.25
CA ALA A 230 20.28 5.49 16.45
C ALA A 230 18.81 5.73 16.14
N LEU A 231 18.39 5.34 14.94
CA LEU A 231 17.00 5.21 14.53
C LEU A 231 16.66 3.72 14.60
N THR A 232 15.62 3.37 15.36
CA THR A 232 15.12 2.00 15.42
C THR A 232 13.71 1.98 14.87
N GLU A 233 13.47 1.15 13.88
CA GLU A 233 12.19 1.01 13.19
C GLU A 233 11.70 -0.43 13.34
N VAL A 234 10.39 -0.59 13.57
CA VAL A 234 9.73 -1.88 13.68
C VAL A 234 8.75 -2.01 12.53
N TYR A 235 8.90 -3.06 11.75
CA TYR A 235 8.07 -3.40 10.61
C TYR A 235 7.31 -4.70 10.87
N LEU A 236 6.07 -4.76 10.39
CA LEU A 236 5.27 -5.99 10.30
C LEU A 236 4.95 -6.24 8.83
N ASP A 237 5.58 -7.24 8.27
CA ASP A 237 5.34 -7.69 6.90
C ASP A 237 4.43 -8.91 6.88
N THR A 238 3.13 -8.68 6.78
CA THR A 238 2.12 -9.74 6.75
C THR A 238 2.12 -10.55 5.45
N ASP A 239 2.80 -10.06 4.41
CA ASP A 239 2.89 -10.78 3.14
C ASP A 239 4.00 -11.85 3.18
N GLN A 240 4.97 -11.68 4.09
CA GLN A 240 6.11 -12.59 4.28
C GLN A 240 6.07 -13.30 5.64
N ASP A 241 5.08 -13.04 6.49
CA ASP A 241 4.99 -13.50 7.88
C ASP A 241 6.27 -13.13 8.67
N GLU A 242 6.72 -11.88 8.52
CA GLU A 242 7.95 -11.38 9.13
C GLU A 242 7.74 -10.13 9.97
N ILE A 243 8.46 -10.06 11.08
CA ILE A 243 8.69 -8.85 11.86
C ILE A 243 10.17 -8.47 11.69
N ARG A 244 10.43 -7.24 11.26
CA ARG A 244 11.80 -6.72 11.14
C ARG A 244 12.01 -5.58 12.14
N ILE A 245 13.04 -5.71 12.97
CA ILE A 245 13.52 -4.66 13.87
C ILE A 245 14.81 -4.15 13.27
N VAL A 246 14.76 -2.97 12.68
CA VAL A 246 15.89 -2.37 11.96
C VAL A 246 16.46 -1.22 12.76
N THR A 247 17.74 -1.29 13.09
CA THR A 247 18.46 -0.20 13.78
C THR A 247 19.50 0.40 12.83
N VAL A 248 19.39 1.72 12.61
CA VAL A 248 20.33 2.48 11.79
C VAL A 248 21.08 3.47 12.69
N ASN A 249 22.39 3.31 12.80
CA ASN A 249 23.23 4.21 13.53
C ASN A 249 23.50 5.49 12.71
N THR A 250 23.42 6.65 13.35
CA THR A 250 23.67 7.93 12.70
C THR A 250 24.96 8.54 13.23
N TRP A 251 25.76 9.10 12.32
CA TRP A 251 27.05 9.65 12.63
C TRP A 251 27.15 11.09 12.12
N LEU A 252 27.69 11.97 12.95
CA LEU A 252 28.09 13.31 12.50
C LEU A 252 29.53 13.23 12.03
N ALA A 253 29.75 13.46 10.74
CA ALA A 253 31.09 13.49 10.15
C ALA A 253 31.38 14.88 9.60
N GLN A 254 32.65 15.29 9.67
CA GLN A 254 33.16 16.48 9.03
C GLN A 254 34.21 16.10 7.99
N ALA A 255 34.02 16.55 6.75
CA ALA A 255 35.06 16.40 5.73
C ALA A 255 36.34 17.14 6.15
N THR A 256 37.46 16.46 6.09
CA THR A 256 38.78 17.03 6.50
C THR A 256 39.65 17.44 5.31
N SER A 257 39.28 17.05 4.11
CA SER A 257 39.88 17.43 2.83
C SER A 257 38.89 17.30 1.69
N ASP A 258 39.08 18.13 0.66
CA ASP A 258 38.36 17.99 -0.63
C ASP A 258 39.00 16.88 -1.46
#